data_48abc16468e6930dbdcc25dc88d2c7b2
#
_entry.id   48abc16468e6930dbdcc25dc88d2c7b2
#
_cell.length_a   1.000
_cell.length_b   1.000
_cell.length_c   1.000
_cell.angle_alpha   90.00
_cell.angle_beta   90.00
_cell.angle_gamma   90.00
#
_symmetry.space_group_name_H-M   'P 1'
#
loop_
_entity.id
_entity.type
_entity.pdbx_description
1 polymer ?
#
loop_
_entity_poly.entity_id
_entity_poly.type
_entity_poly.pdbx_seq_one_letter_code
_entity_poly.pdbx_strand_id
1 'polypeptide(L)'
;NGFISIHRRVFEDVFKHAGKLRDYDITKREWVLDGDTVNYLNWEDLRRALDYDIAQERAFSYKGITSDEMVRHITHFVSGLWQIHPFGEGNTRTTAVFTILYLRSIGFKVNNDLFAQH
;
A
#
# COMPACT_ATOMS: atom_id res chain seq x y z
N ASN A 1 11.14 -2.78 7.10
CA ASN A 1 10.63 -3.02 5.78
C ASN A 1 10.44 -1.72 5.01
N GLY A 2 10.56 -1.80 3.68
CA GLY A 2 10.55 -0.61 2.82
C GLY A 2 9.25 0.19 2.87
N PHE A 3 8.13 -0.47 3.06
CA PHE A 3 6.83 0.18 3.15
C PHE A 3 6.75 1.08 4.40
N ILE A 4 7.20 0.56 5.53
CA ILE A 4 7.24 1.32 6.79
C ILE A 4 8.23 2.49 6.68
N SER A 5 9.38 2.27 6.04
CA SER A 5 10.40 3.32 5.83
C SER A 5 9.88 4.48 5.00
N ILE A 6 9.03 4.21 4.01
CA ILE A 6 8.42 5.26 3.20
C ILE A 6 7.50 6.13 4.07
N HIS A 7 6.67 5.51 4.91
CA HIS A 7 5.82 6.26 5.82
C HIS A 7 6.65 7.17 6.71
N ARG A 8 7.73 6.65 7.28
CA ARG A 8 8.61 7.45 8.15
C ARG A 8 9.20 8.63 7.41
N ARG A 9 9.73 8.42 6.20
CA ARG A 9 10.36 9.50 5.41
C ARG A 9 9.38 10.58 5.00
N VAL A 10 8.18 10.20 4.62
CA VAL A 10 7.17 11.15 4.15
C VAL A 10 6.63 11.98 5.32
N PHE A 11 6.50 11.40 6.50
CA PHE A 11 5.77 12.01 7.61
C PHE A 11 6.62 12.34 8.84
N GLU A 12 7.95 12.14 8.82
CA GLU A 12 8.80 12.31 10.01
C GLU A 12 8.72 13.72 10.60
N ASP A 13 8.46 14.75 9.78
CA ASP A 13 8.31 16.12 10.24
C ASP A 13 6.85 16.51 10.51
N VAL A 14 5.91 15.59 10.29
CA VAL A 14 4.47 15.84 10.40
C VAL A 14 3.88 15.14 11.62
N PHE A 15 4.26 13.87 11.86
CA PHE A 15 3.73 13.07 12.95
C PHE A 15 4.86 12.55 13.84
N LYS A 16 4.61 12.48 15.14
CA LYS A 16 5.52 11.80 16.07
C LYS A 16 5.57 10.30 15.84
N HIS A 17 4.48 9.74 15.30
CA HIS A 17 4.34 8.30 15.08
C HIS A 17 4.73 7.87 13.65
N ALA A 18 5.45 8.72 12.91
CA ALA A 18 5.92 8.38 11.57
C ALA A 18 6.76 7.10 11.59
N GLY A 19 6.44 6.17 10.68
CA GLY A 19 7.12 4.87 10.60
C GLY A 19 6.70 3.86 11.65
N LYS A 20 5.64 4.12 12.41
CA LYS A 20 5.12 3.19 13.42
C LYS A 20 3.78 2.63 12.99
N LEU A 21 3.61 1.33 13.14
CA LEU A 21 2.33 0.69 12.90
C LEU A 21 1.33 1.15 13.95
N ARG A 22 0.06 1.25 13.55
CA ARG A 22 -1.00 1.59 14.50
C ARG A 22 -1.14 0.49 15.55
N ASP A 23 -1.62 0.87 16.71
CA ASP A 23 -1.87 -0.04 17.84
C ASP A 23 -3.35 -0.06 18.23
N TYR A 24 -4.23 0.23 17.26
CA TYR A 24 -5.68 0.25 17.45
C TYR A 24 -6.36 -0.10 16.11
N ASP A 25 -7.61 -0.54 16.20
CA ASP A 25 -8.38 -0.89 15.01
C ASP A 25 -9.00 0.35 14.39
N ILE A 26 -9.10 0.35 13.05
CA ILE A 26 -9.71 1.43 12.29
C ILE A 26 -10.89 0.90 11.51
N THR A 27 -12.00 1.64 11.58
CA THR A 27 -13.17 1.43 10.75
C THR A 27 -13.55 2.79 10.16
N LYS A 28 -13.66 2.86 8.83
CA LYS A 28 -14.03 4.09 8.14
C LYS A 28 -15.32 3.90 7.36
N ARG A 29 -16.19 4.89 7.43
CA ARG A 29 -17.38 4.96 6.60
C ARG A 29 -16.98 5.52 5.25
N GLU A 30 -17.14 4.72 4.21
CA GLU A 30 -16.78 5.12 2.86
C GLU A 30 -18.00 5.68 2.14
N TRP A 31 -17.84 6.88 1.64
CA TRP A 31 -18.83 7.61 0.91
C TRP A 31 -19.22 6.93 -0.42
N VAL A 32 -18.22 6.34 -1.13
CA VAL A 32 -18.45 5.63 -2.38
C VAL A 32 -19.24 4.32 -2.20
N LEU A 33 -19.34 3.83 -0.96
CA LEU A 33 -20.08 2.63 -0.63
C LEU A 33 -21.46 2.95 -0.05
N ASP A 34 -21.97 4.13 -0.32
CA ASP A 34 -23.30 4.59 0.10
C ASP A 34 -23.50 4.47 1.62
N GLY A 35 -22.49 4.84 2.36
CA GLY A 35 -22.54 4.82 3.82
C GLY A 35 -22.11 3.50 4.47
N ASP A 36 -21.78 2.49 3.67
CA ASP A 36 -21.24 1.25 4.22
C ASP A 36 -19.87 1.49 4.85
N THR A 37 -19.52 0.60 5.76
CA THR A 37 -18.30 0.69 6.54
C THR A 37 -17.22 -0.21 5.94
N VAL A 38 -16.01 0.33 5.79
CA VAL A 38 -14.84 -0.48 5.43
C VAL A 38 -14.12 -0.88 6.72
N ASN A 39 -13.99 -2.19 6.91
CA ASN A 39 -13.25 -2.75 8.04
C ASN A 39 -11.85 -3.11 7.58
N TYR A 40 -10.86 -2.42 8.13
CA TYR A 40 -9.47 -2.72 7.86
C TYR A 40 -8.98 -3.84 8.78
N LEU A 41 -7.79 -4.36 8.51
CA LEU A 41 -7.21 -5.45 9.28
C LEU A 41 -7.05 -5.06 10.76
N ASN A 42 -7.21 -6.02 11.67
CA ASN A 42 -6.97 -5.81 13.10
C ASN A 42 -5.51 -5.45 13.34
N TRP A 43 -5.26 -4.49 14.24
CA TRP A 43 -3.92 -3.96 14.49
C TRP A 43 -2.93 -5.05 14.92
N GLU A 44 -3.39 -6.07 15.62
CA GLU A 44 -2.55 -7.17 16.09
C GLU A 44 -1.97 -8.01 14.98
N ASP A 45 -2.60 -8.00 13.80
CA ASP A 45 -2.21 -8.80 12.65
C ASP A 45 -1.41 -8.01 11.60
N LEU A 46 -1.19 -6.71 11.81
CA LEU A 46 -0.61 -5.82 10.81
C LEU A 46 0.78 -6.25 10.33
N ARG A 47 1.68 -6.49 11.28
CA ARG A 47 3.07 -6.85 10.94
C ARG A 47 3.11 -8.17 10.17
N ARG A 48 2.37 -9.15 10.62
CA ARG A 48 2.31 -10.46 10.00
C ARG A 48 1.76 -10.38 8.58
N ALA A 49 0.67 -9.61 8.39
CA ALA A 49 0.05 -9.46 7.08
C ALA A 49 0.96 -8.71 6.10
N LEU A 50 1.60 -7.63 6.55
CA LEU A 50 2.56 -6.89 5.71
C LEU A 50 3.71 -7.78 5.29
N ASP A 51 4.33 -8.47 6.23
CA ASP A 51 5.47 -9.34 5.94
C ASP A 51 5.08 -10.47 4.99
N TYR A 52 3.88 -11.03 5.16
CA TYR A 52 3.36 -12.07 4.28
C TYR A 52 3.16 -11.56 2.85
N ASP A 53 2.46 -10.43 2.69
CA ASP A 53 2.18 -9.89 1.37
C ASP A 53 3.46 -9.50 0.63
N ILE A 54 4.41 -8.89 1.34
CA ILE A 54 5.68 -8.50 0.74
C ILE A 54 6.51 -9.74 0.36
N ALA A 55 6.52 -10.78 1.20
CA ALA A 55 7.21 -12.02 0.89
C ALA A 55 6.62 -12.72 -0.32
N GLN A 56 5.29 -12.73 -0.45
CA GLN A 56 4.61 -13.28 -1.62
C GLN A 56 4.99 -12.52 -2.89
N GLU A 57 5.05 -11.21 -2.82
CA GLU A 57 5.42 -10.39 -3.96
C GLU A 57 6.88 -10.60 -4.38
N ARG A 58 7.79 -10.74 -3.41
CA ARG A 58 9.20 -11.03 -3.70
C ARG A 58 9.40 -12.37 -4.40
N ALA A 59 8.55 -13.34 -4.09
CA ALA A 59 8.59 -14.66 -4.70
C ALA A 59 7.92 -14.71 -6.07
N PHE A 60 7.16 -13.69 -6.43
CA PHE A 60 6.43 -13.62 -7.70
C PHE A 60 7.40 -13.31 -8.85
N SER A 61 7.25 -14.03 -9.97
CA SER A 61 8.07 -13.79 -11.17
C SER A 61 7.24 -13.05 -12.22
N TYR A 62 7.78 -11.93 -12.70
CA TYR A 62 7.17 -11.18 -13.80
C TYR A 62 7.59 -11.69 -15.17
N LYS A 63 8.42 -12.73 -15.21
CA LYS A 63 8.95 -13.29 -16.45
C LYS A 63 7.84 -13.98 -17.23
N GLY A 64 7.66 -13.57 -18.49
CA GLY A 64 6.68 -14.19 -19.38
C GLY A 64 5.23 -13.79 -19.13
N ILE A 65 4.97 -12.83 -18.23
CA ILE A 65 3.63 -12.37 -17.91
C ILE A 65 3.15 -11.36 -18.95
N THR A 66 1.85 -11.39 -19.30
CA THR A 66 1.27 -10.41 -20.22
C THR A 66 1.04 -9.07 -19.50
N SER A 67 0.85 -7.99 -20.28
CA SER A 67 0.56 -6.68 -19.71
C SER A 67 -0.73 -6.69 -18.88
N ASP A 68 -1.78 -7.36 -19.35
CA ASP A 68 -3.05 -7.45 -18.62
C ASP A 68 -2.90 -8.22 -17.31
N GLU A 69 -2.17 -9.32 -17.34
CA GLU A 69 -1.88 -10.10 -16.13
C GLU A 69 -1.08 -9.29 -15.12
N MET A 70 -0.12 -8.52 -15.62
CA MET A 70 0.72 -7.66 -14.79
C MET A 70 -0.11 -6.58 -14.08
N VAL A 71 -1.01 -5.90 -14.82
CA VAL A 71 -1.88 -4.88 -14.24
C VAL A 71 -2.77 -5.47 -13.16
N ARG A 72 -3.36 -6.62 -13.43
CA ARG A 72 -4.21 -7.31 -12.44
C ARG A 72 -3.43 -7.71 -11.19
N HIS A 73 -2.22 -8.25 -11.39
CA HIS A 73 -1.40 -8.69 -10.28
C HIS A 73 -0.98 -7.51 -9.38
N ILE A 74 -0.48 -6.43 -9.99
CA ILE A 74 -0.03 -5.25 -9.25
C ILE A 74 -1.21 -4.59 -8.54
N THR A 75 -2.35 -4.49 -9.21
CA THR A 75 -3.57 -3.93 -8.61
C THR A 75 -3.99 -4.72 -7.37
N HIS A 76 -3.96 -6.04 -7.46
CA HIS A 76 -4.29 -6.91 -6.33
C HIS A 76 -3.31 -6.71 -5.17
N PHE A 77 -2.01 -6.69 -5.47
CA PHE A 77 -0.98 -6.50 -4.45
C PHE A 77 -1.12 -5.15 -3.74
N VAL A 78 -1.24 -4.06 -4.51
CA VAL A 78 -1.35 -2.71 -3.96
C VAL A 78 -2.65 -2.53 -3.18
N SER A 79 -3.76 -3.08 -3.69
CA SER A 79 -5.05 -3.05 -2.99
C SER A 79 -4.97 -3.79 -1.66
N GLY A 80 -4.25 -4.91 -1.62
CA GLY A 80 -4.02 -5.65 -0.39
C GLY A 80 -3.24 -4.84 0.65
N LEU A 81 -2.19 -4.16 0.24
CA LEU A 81 -1.43 -3.29 1.13
C LEU A 81 -2.29 -2.16 1.68
N TRP A 82 -3.10 -1.53 0.81
CA TRP A 82 -3.99 -0.46 1.25
C TRP A 82 -5.05 -1.00 2.22
N GLN A 83 -5.58 -2.20 1.96
CA GLN A 83 -6.59 -2.82 2.82
C GLN A 83 -6.04 -3.14 4.22
N ILE A 84 -4.77 -3.48 4.32
CA ILE A 84 -4.11 -3.68 5.61
C ILE A 84 -4.15 -2.38 6.41
N HIS A 85 -3.95 -1.24 5.75
CA HIS A 85 -4.08 0.09 6.34
C HIS A 85 -3.27 0.19 7.64
N PRO A 86 -1.93 0.01 7.56
CA PRO A 86 -1.15 -0.30 8.76
C PRO A 86 -0.84 0.91 9.64
N PHE A 87 -1.08 2.12 9.17
CA PHE A 87 -0.74 3.33 9.93
C PHE A 87 -2.00 4.02 10.42
N GLY A 88 -1.86 4.84 11.45
CA GLY A 88 -2.97 5.65 11.93
C GLY A 88 -3.41 6.70 10.91
N GLU A 89 -2.43 7.27 10.21
CA GLU A 89 -2.64 8.29 9.19
C GLU A 89 -1.63 8.10 8.06
N GLY A 90 -1.96 8.62 6.88
CA GLY A 90 -1.02 8.62 5.75
C GLY A 90 -0.96 7.32 4.96
N ASN A 91 -1.94 6.43 5.12
CA ASN A 91 -1.93 5.13 4.43
C ASN A 91 -2.02 5.27 2.91
N THR A 92 -2.95 6.09 2.43
CA THR A 92 -3.15 6.27 0.98
C THR A 92 -1.90 6.87 0.33
N ARG A 93 -1.34 7.92 0.94
CA ARG A 93 -0.13 8.56 0.39
C ARG A 93 1.06 7.61 0.41
N THR A 94 1.26 6.87 1.49
CA THR A 94 2.35 5.90 1.59
C THR A 94 2.20 4.80 0.54
N THR A 95 0.99 4.28 0.36
CA THR A 95 0.72 3.26 -0.66
C THR A 95 1.00 3.81 -2.07
N ALA A 96 0.61 5.06 -2.34
CA ALA A 96 0.87 5.68 -3.64
C ALA A 96 2.37 5.84 -3.91
N VAL A 97 3.13 6.35 -2.95
CA VAL A 97 4.58 6.52 -3.09
C VAL A 97 5.26 5.16 -3.26
N PHE A 98 4.89 4.19 -2.44
CA PHE A 98 5.40 2.83 -2.56
C PHE A 98 5.15 2.27 -3.96
N THR A 99 3.94 2.44 -4.48
CA THR A 99 3.56 1.91 -5.80
C THR A 99 4.43 2.50 -6.90
N ILE A 100 4.66 3.82 -6.88
CA ILE A 100 5.52 4.48 -7.86
C ILE A 100 6.95 3.91 -7.80
N LEU A 101 7.52 3.83 -6.61
CA LEU A 101 8.88 3.34 -6.43
C LEU A 101 9.01 1.88 -6.83
N TYR A 102 8.00 1.07 -6.49
CA TYR A 102 7.99 -0.34 -6.83
C TYR A 102 7.92 -0.55 -8.34
N LEU A 103 7.02 0.15 -9.03
CA LEU A 103 6.88 0.05 -10.48
C LEU A 103 8.20 0.43 -11.17
N ARG A 104 8.86 1.48 -10.69
CA ARG A 104 10.18 1.87 -11.23
C ARG A 104 11.22 0.78 -11.01
N SER A 105 11.19 0.10 -9.86
CA SER A 105 12.15 -0.94 -9.54
C SER A 105 12.02 -2.18 -10.43
N ILE A 106 10.83 -2.44 -10.94
CA ILE A 106 10.58 -3.58 -11.84
C ILE A 106 10.58 -3.18 -13.33
N GLY A 107 11.02 -1.95 -13.64
CA GLY A 107 11.31 -1.53 -15.01
C GLY A 107 10.26 -0.65 -15.68
N PHE A 108 9.24 -0.22 -14.97
CA PHE A 108 8.25 0.70 -15.55
C PHE A 108 8.73 2.14 -15.49
N LYS A 109 8.45 2.88 -16.57
CA LYS A 109 8.61 4.33 -16.56
C LYS A 109 7.29 4.93 -16.10
N VAL A 110 7.26 5.39 -14.86
CA VAL A 110 6.08 6.02 -14.29
C VAL A 110 6.37 7.50 -14.11
N ASN A 111 5.46 8.35 -14.56
CA ASN A 111 5.53 9.79 -14.31
C ASN A 111 4.25 10.25 -13.61
N ASN A 112 4.26 11.46 -13.08
CA ASN A 112 3.13 11.99 -12.34
C ASN A 112 1.88 12.19 -13.20
N ASP A 113 2.04 12.36 -14.50
CA ASP A 113 0.92 12.58 -15.43
C ASP A 113 0.02 11.35 -15.51
N LEU A 114 0.59 10.14 -15.41
CA LEU A 114 -0.19 8.90 -15.39
C LEU A 114 -1.16 8.86 -14.22
N PHE A 115 -0.73 9.34 -13.07
CA PHE A 115 -1.57 9.35 -11.87
C PHE A 115 -2.56 10.49 -11.88
N ALA A 116 -2.23 11.60 -12.50
CA ALA A 116 -3.12 12.74 -12.62
C ALA A 116 -4.32 12.46 -13.55
N GLN A 117 -4.16 11.53 -14.49
CA GLN A 117 -5.21 11.15 -15.45
C GLN A 117 -6.18 10.11 -14.90
N HIS A 118 -5.87 9.52 -13.79
CA HIS A 118 -6.65 8.45 -13.18
C HIS A 118 -6.95 8.76 -11.72
#